data_e1ea80965e05436fffa0af7c7ebab48a
#
_entry.id   e1ea80965e05436fffa0af7c7ebab48a
#
_cell.length_a   1.000
_cell.length_b   1.000
_cell.length_c   1.000
_cell.angle_alpha   90.00
_cell.angle_beta   90.00
_cell.angle_gamma   90.00
#
_symmetry.space_group_name_H-M   'P 1'
#
loop_
_entity.id
_entity.type
_entity.pdbx_description
1 polymer ?
#
loop_
_entity_poly.entity_id
_entity_poly.type
_entity_poly.pdbx_seq_one_letter_code
_entity_poly.pdbx_strand_id
1 'polypeptide(L)'
;MAALLVAQPILASGLEPVLVEATTEDTFANTGREFAEVLNGSESPVVVTFVTPRTVSGLAVEDREITIPAGERRMIGPFPPGVYSVGGVSGGEVSITYDSITTVTIGVFSL
;
A
#
# COMPACT_ATOMS: atom_id res chain seq x y z
N MET A 1 11.72 11.63 0.51
CA MET A 1 11.24 11.47 -0.87
C MET A 1 10.43 10.17 -0.95
N ALA A 2 9.28 10.21 -1.57
CA ALA A 2 8.46 9.02 -1.74
C ALA A 2 9.09 8.10 -2.77
N ALA A 3 9.06 6.79 -2.51
CA ALA A 3 9.48 5.79 -3.48
C ALA A 3 8.25 5.33 -4.27
N LEU A 4 8.40 5.19 -5.59
CA LEU A 4 7.36 4.67 -6.44
C LEU A 4 7.52 3.16 -6.57
N LEU A 5 6.51 2.43 -6.09
CA LEU A 5 6.47 0.97 -6.20
C LEU A 5 5.78 0.60 -7.51
N VAL A 6 6.31 -0.40 -8.19
CA VAL A 6 5.74 -0.90 -9.44
C VAL A 6 4.88 -2.12 -9.13
N ALA A 7 3.63 -2.10 -9.58
CA ALA A 7 2.72 -3.23 -9.39
C ALA A 7 3.20 -4.42 -10.23
N GLN A 8 3.31 -5.58 -9.59
CA GLN A 8 3.74 -6.82 -10.22
C GLN A 8 2.49 -7.59 -10.68
N PRO A 9 2.32 -7.87 -11.98
CA PRO A 9 1.11 -8.55 -12.45
C PRO A 9 1.12 -10.01 -12.03
N ILE A 10 -0.04 -10.50 -11.59
CA ILE A 10 -0.21 -11.91 -11.31
C ILE A 10 -0.22 -12.67 -12.65
N LEU A 11 0.58 -13.71 -12.74
CA LEU A 11 0.76 -14.48 -13.96
C LEU A 11 0.08 -15.85 -13.84
N ALA A 12 -0.48 -16.35 -14.94
CA ALA A 12 -1.08 -17.66 -14.98
C ALA A 12 -0.05 -18.77 -14.68
N SER A 13 1.21 -18.52 -15.04
CA SER A 13 2.32 -19.44 -14.75
C SER A 13 2.88 -19.32 -13.33
N GLY A 14 2.38 -18.36 -12.56
CA GLY A 14 2.85 -18.08 -11.22
C GLY A 14 3.82 -16.92 -11.20
N LEU A 15 3.60 -16.00 -10.25
CA LEU A 15 4.48 -14.87 -10.03
C LEU A 15 5.34 -15.14 -8.80
N GLU A 16 6.66 -15.00 -8.95
CA GLU A 16 7.52 -14.96 -7.77
C GLU A 16 7.47 -13.55 -7.18
N PRO A 17 6.85 -13.39 -6.00
CA PRO A 17 6.66 -12.04 -5.44
C PRO A 17 7.99 -11.45 -4.97
N VAL A 18 8.19 -10.16 -5.26
CA VAL A 18 9.36 -9.42 -4.83
C VAL A 18 8.90 -8.31 -3.88
N LEU A 19 9.46 -8.31 -2.67
CA LEU A 19 9.22 -7.25 -1.70
C LEU A 19 10.50 -6.43 -1.54
N VAL A 20 10.35 -5.12 -1.39
CA VAL A 20 11.47 -4.18 -1.22
C VAL A 20 11.35 -3.50 0.13
N GLU A 21 12.46 -2.93 0.62
CA GLU A 21 12.46 -2.22 1.89
C GLU A 21 11.52 -1.02 1.82
N ALA A 22 10.70 -0.85 2.87
CA ALA A 22 9.82 0.30 2.99
C ALA A 22 10.63 1.57 3.21
N THR A 23 10.17 2.67 2.64
CA THR A 23 10.72 4.01 2.90
C THR A 23 9.73 4.80 3.75
N THR A 24 10.09 6.02 4.14
CA THR A 24 9.20 6.85 4.98
C THR A 24 7.85 7.11 4.32
N GLU A 25 7.83 7.15 2.98
CA GLU A 25 6.59 7.23 2.22
C GLU A 25 6.78 6.48 0.91
N ASP A 26 5.89 5.55 0.63
CA ASP A 26 5.86 4.83 -0.63
C ASP A 26 4.60 5.16 -1.40
N THR A 27 4.65 5.10 -2.73
CA THR A 27 3.49 5.32 -3.59
C THR A 27 3.41 4.24 -4.65
N PHE A 28 2.21 4.03 -5.19
CA PHE A 28 2.03 3.17 -6.35
C PHE A 28 0.87 3.69 -7.20
N ALA A 29 0.96 3.45 -8.51
CA ALA A 29 -0.13 3.78 -9.43
C ALA A 29 -1.28 2.80 -9.22
N ASN A 30 -2.50 3.33 -9.07
CA ASN A 30 -3.67 2.55 -8.70
C ASN A 30 -4.74 2.59 -9.77
N THR A 31 -5.08 1.43 -10.33
CA THR A 31 -6.18 1.29 -11.29
C THR A 31 -7.41 0.61 -10.67
N GLY A 32 -7.36 0.31 -9.37
CA GLY A 32 -8.40 -0.43 -8.66
C GLY A 32 -8.18 -1.92 -8.62
N ARG A 33 -7.13 -2.41 -9.27
CA ARG A 33 -6.80 -3.84 -9.36
C ARG A 33 -5.56 -4.21 -8.56
N GLU A 34 -4.92 -3.24 -7.94
CA GLU A 34 -3.69 -3.44 -7.18
C GLU A 34 -4.00 -3.81 -5.74
N PHE A 35 -3.09 -4.56 -5.14
CA PHE A 35 -3.09 -4.85 -3.71
C PHE A 35 -1.65 -4.88 -3.23
N ALA A 36 -1.46 -4.70 -1.93
CA ALA A 36 -0.14 -4.64 -1.34
C ALA A 36 0.06 -5.80 -0.37
N GLU A 37 1.29 -6.30 -0.30
CA GLU A 37 1.71 -7.22 0.75
C GLU A 37 2.78 -6.54 1.58
N VAL A 38 2.56 -6.46 2.90
CA VAL A 38 3.53 -5.86 3.82
C VAL A 38 3.97 -6.92 4.82
N LEU A 39 5.28 -7.10 4.93
CA LEU A 39 5.89 -8.02 5.89
C LEU A 39 6.58 -7.21 6.97
N ASN A 40 6.17 -7.42 8.22
CA ASN A 40 6.81 -6.81 9.38
C ASN A 40 7.82 -7.80 9.97
N GLY A 41 9.09 -7.61 9.64
CA GLY A 41 10.17 -8.45 10.16
C GLY A 41 10.74 -7.96 11.49
N SER A 42 10.16 -6.91 12.09
CA SER A 42 10.63 -6.36 13.36
C SER A 42 10.02 -7.11 14.55
N GLU A 43 10.45 -6.73 15.76
CA GLU A 43 9.95 -7.34 16.98
C GLU A 43 8.78 -6.58 17.60
N SER A 44 8.31 -5.53 16.94
CA SER A 44 7.21 -4.70 17.41
C SER A 44 6.14 -4.57 16.34
N PRO A 45 4.86 -4.35 16.71
CA PRO A 45 3.83 -4.11 15.72
C PRO A 45 4.12 -2.85 14.91
N VAL A 46 3.72 -2.85 13.63
CA VAL A 46 3.87 -1.71 12.73
C VAL A 46 2.48 -1.33 12.21
N VAL A 47 2.17 -0.04 12.22
CA VAL A 47 0.94 0.49 11.64
C VAL A 47 1.27 1.04 10.26
N VAL A 48 0.61 0.49 9.26
CA VAL A 48 0.72 0.93 7.86
C VAL A 48 -0.53 1.72 7.52
N THR A 49 -0.35 2.94 7.02
CA THR A 49 -1.45 3.84 6.70
C THR A 49 -1.53 4.07 5.19
N PHE A 50 -2.70 3.77 4.61
CA PHE A 50 -3.00 4.08 3.23
C PHE A 50 -3.82 5.36 3.22
N VAL A 51 -3.22 6.43 2.74
CA VAL A 51 -3.75 7.79 2.85
C VAL A 51 -4.90 7.99 1.87
N THR A 52 -6.00 8.58 2.33
CA THR A 52 -7.13 8.94 1.48
C THR A 52 -7.07 10.43 1.19
N PRO A 53 -6.64 10.85 -0.02
CA PRO A 53 -6.50 12.26 -0.34
C PRO A 53 -7.83 12.92 -0.70
N ARG A 54 -8.93 12.17 -0.74
CA ARG A 54 -10.22 12.64 -1.22
C ARG A 54 -11.17 12.95 -0.08
N THR A 55 -12.19 13.79 -0.40
CA THR A 55 -13.33 14.01 0.46
C THR A 55 -14.58 13.46 -0.21
N VAL A 56 -15.57 13.09 0.59
CA VAL A 56 -16.88 12.67 0.09
C VAL A 56 -17.92 13.61 0.70
N SER A 57 -18.68 14.28 -0.17
CA SER A 57 -19.67 15.29 0.26
C SER A 57 -19.06 16.35 1.18
N GLY A 58 -17.83 16.78 0.88
CA GLY A 58 -17.11 17.80 1.66
C GLY A 58 -16.48 17.29 2.95
N LEU A 59 -16.63 15.99 3.25
CA LEU A 59 -16.05 15.40 4.47
C LEU A 59 -14.84 14.56 4.12
N ALA A 60 -13.79 14.66 4.95
CA ALA A 60 -12.60 13.85 4.79
C ALA A 60 -12.95 12.38 5.05
N VAL A 61 -12.40 11.50 4.20
CA VAL A 61 -12.50 10.05 4.39
C VAL A 61 -11.33 9.61 5.29
N GLU A 62 -11.61 8.79 6.29
CA GLU A 62 -10.56 8.26 7.15
C GLU A 62 -9.55 7.44 6.36
N ASP A 63 -8.26 7.61 6.71
CA ASP A 63 -7.21 6.76 6.16
C ASP A 63 -7.41 5.32 6.63
N ARG A 64 -6.98 4.37 5.80
CA ARG A 64 -7.00 2.97 6.20
C ARG A 64 -5.71 2.65 6.95
N GLU A 65 -5.85 2.28 8.20
CA GLU A 65 -4.72 1.89 9.05
C GLU A 65 -4.78 0.40 9.33
N ILE A 66 -3.67 -0.29 9.05
CA ILE A 66 -3.55 -1.72 9.28
C ILE A 66 -2.40 -1.96 10.24
N THR A 67 -2.69 -2.59 11.38
CA THR A 67 -1.66 -2.98 12.33
C THR A 67 -1.16 -4.39 11.98
N ILE A 68 0.13 -4.50 11.73
CA ILE A 68 0.76 -5.78 11.40
C ILE A 68 1.58 -6.22 12.62
N PRO A 69 1.20 -7.32 13.27
CA PRO A 69 1.96 -7.82 14.43
C PRO A 69 3.40 -8.17 14.06
N ALA A 70 4.27 -8.20 15.07
CA ALA A 70 5.67 -8.54 14.87
C ALA A 70 5.83 -9.90 14.17
N GLY A 71 6.66 -9.93 13.14
CA GLY A 71 6.95 -11.16 12.39
C GLY A 71 5.85 -11.63 11.46
N GLU A 72 4.76 -10.88 11.32
CA GLU A 72 3.63 -11.29 10.47
C GLU A 72 3.55 -10.45 9.21
N ARG A 73 2.71 -10.90 8.28
CA ARG A 73 2.46 -10.20 7.02
C ARG A 73 0.96 -10.06 6.79
N ARG A 74 0.61 -9.05 6.00
CA ARG A 74 -0.79 -8.83 5.61
C ARG A 74 -0.84 -8.47 4.13
N MET A 75 -1.85 -8.98 3.43
CA MET A 75 -2.17 -8.55 2.08
C MET A 75 -3.35 -7.59 2.20
N ILE A 76 -3.23 -6.42 1.59
CA ILE A 76 -4.16 -5.32 1.79
C ILE A 76 -4.65 -4.83 0.44
N GLY A 77 -5.94 -4.69 0.28
CA GLY A 77 -6.63 -4.21 -0.91
C GLY A 77 -8.10 -4.57 -0.86
N PRO A 78 -8.86 -4.20 -1.87
CA PRO A 78 -8.52 -3.32 -2.99
C PRO A 78 -8.51 -1.84 -2.58
N PHE A 79 -8.07 -0.97 -3.50
CA PHE A 79 -8.01 0.48 -3.28
C PHE A 79 -8.83 1.17 -4.36
N PRO A 80 -10.11 1.50 -4.11
CA PRO A 80 -10.90 2.20 -5.11
C PRO A 80 -10.26 3.54 -5.48
N PRO A 81 -9.99 3.79 -6.79
CA PRO A 81 -9.31 5.04 -7.19
C PRO A 81 -10.05 6.31 -6.78
N GLY A 82 -11.38 6.27 -6.74
CA GLY A 82 -12.16 7.42 -6.32
C GLY A 82 -11.91 7.86 -4.88
N VAL A 83 -11.33 6.98 -4.05
CA VAL A 83 -11.09 7.24 -2.62
C VAL A 83 -9.61 7.39 -2.33
N TYR A 84 -8.77 6.49 -2.86
CA TYR A 84 -7.35 6.39 -2.48
C TYR A 84 -6.40 7.05 -3.45
N SER A 85 -6.76 7.18 -4.74
CA SER A 85 -5.87 7.75 -5.73
C SER A 85 -5.89 9.27 -5.69
N VAL A 86 -4.73 9.89 -5.86
CA VAL A 86 -4.64 11.33 -6.04
C VAL A 86 -5.44 11.73 -7.26
N GLY A 87 -6.31 12.74 -7.12
CA GLY A 87 -7.21 13.16 -8.18
C GLY A 87 -8.45 12.29 -8.35
N GLY A 88 -8.55 11.16 -7.63
CA GLY A 88 -9.71 10.27 -7.68
C GLY A 88 -9.89 9.56 -9.00
N VAL A 89 -8.81 9.32 -9.73
CA VAL A 89 -8.84 8.75 -11.09
C VAL A 89 -7.99 7.49 -11.16
N SER A 90 -8.32 6.63 -12.12
CA SER A 90 -7.50 5.45 -12.43
C SER A 90 -6.12 5.91 -12.89
N GLY A 91 -5.08 5.28 -12.36
CA GLY A 91 -3.69 5.65 -12.63
C GLY A 91 -3.13 6.67 -11.66
N GLY A 92 -3.96 7.31 -10.84
CA GLY A 92 -3.49 8.18 -9.76
C GLY A 92 -2.77 7.38 -8.69
N GLU A 93 -1.85 8.03 -7.97
CA GLU A 93 -1.03 7.35 -6.98
C GLU A 93 -1.70 7.24 -5.63
N VAL A 94 -1.47 6.12 -4.96
CA VAL A 94 -1.84 5.90 -3.57
C VAL A 94 -0.58 6.09 -2.72
N SER A 95 -0.71 6.84 -1.62
CA SER A 95 0.39 7.09 -0.69
C SER A 95 0.29 6.16 0.51
N ILE A 96 1.43 5.61 0.92
CA ILE A 96 1.55 4.68 2.03
C ILE A 96 2.56 5.25 3.02
N THR A 97 2.18 5.34 4.29
CA THR A 97 3.09 5.74 5.36
C THR A 97 3.13 4.68 6.44
N TYR A 98 4.16 4.72 7.27
CA TYR A 98 4.40 3.71 8.30
C TYR A 98 4.82 4.42 9.58
N ASP A 99 4.46 3.84 10.74
CA ASP A 99 4.96 4.36 12.01
C ASP A 99 6.40 3.92 12.27
N SER A 100 6.87 2.87 11.60
CA SER A 100 8.25 2.43 11.62
C SER A 100 8.54 1.68 10.32
N ILE A 101 9.76 1.85 9.78
CA ILE A 101 10.18 1.15 8.57
C ILE A 101 11.31 0.15 8.83
N THR A 102 11.73 0.00 10.09
CA THR A 102 12.80 -0.92 10.45
C THR A 102 12.38 -2.36 10.18
N THR A 103 13.12 -3.04 9.30
CA THR A 103 12.85 -4.42 8.86
C THR A 103 11.44 -4.62 8.31
N VAL A 104 10.86 -3.59 7.71
CA VAL A 104 9.56 -3.67 7.01
C VAL A 104 9.80 -3.71 5.51
N THR A 105 9.18 -4.67 4.84
CA THR A 105 9.24 -4.80 3.38
C THR A 105 7.84 -4.76 2.80
N ILE A 106 7.74 -4.28 1.57
CA ILE A 106 6.46 -4.11 0.89
C ILE A 106 6.58 -4.50 -0.58
N GLY A 107 5.53 -5.10 -1.11
CA GLY A 107 5.36 -5.33 -2.54
C GLY A 107 3.96 -4.97 -2.96
N VAL A 108 3.80 -4.51 -4.20
CA VAL A 108 2.50 -4.19 -4.78
C VAL A 108 2.27 -5.12 -5.94
N PHE A 109 1.05 -5.64 -6.05
CA PHE A 109 0.69 -6.63 -7.06
C PHE A 109 -0.62 -6.21 -7.72
N SER A 110 -0.87 -6.69 -8.95
CA SER A 110 -2.12 -6.42 -9.65
C SER A 110 -2.71 -7.73 -10.19
N LEU A 111 -4.03 -7.76 -10.22
CA LEU A 111 -4.77 -8.88 -10.84
C LEU A 111 -4.97 -8.64 -12.34
#